data_4e2390394e4dd167ed8f05230a87e7ec
#
_entry.id   4e2390394e4dd167ed8f05230a87e7ec
#
_cell.length_a   1.000
_cell.length_b   1.000
_cell.length_c   1.000
_cell.angle_alpha   90.00
_cell.angle_beta   90.00
_cell.angle_gamma   90.00
#
_symmetry.space_group_name_H-M   'P 1'
#
loop_
_entity.id
_entity.type
_entity.pdbx_description
1 polymer ?
#
loop_
_entity_poly.entity_id
_entity_poly.type
_entity_poly.pdbx_seq_one_letter_code
_entity_poly.pdbx_strand_id
1 'polypeptide(L)'
;VYLYWGTWGIYPNHGCGVGKLNLDMKSFSDTTLIPNTQITDFFEAPYVFKRNGIYYLTYSSGSCHDNTYRVQYATSKTGPMGPFTFADNNPILATNADETIHGPGHHSILKEGDDYYIVYHRHNIPQSTRGMHRQVAADRLVFDDEGRILKVEASHKGIGYLQKNTNPYPNLLLGKKVRASSYYNEDFVPEYAIDDNNATLWRPRTCGEEWIEVDLGKKTSITRVWTQFEHATSFYQYLIETSLDGKEWTVFSDRRANTQAGSPMMDAGKAKARYLRLTITGNEQNGLSGAIWNLKAFNGGKNPVSFADMTFGSESTEAAPQRKGLIFEINADDYPMKESISRLQNRKDKTKGFNAIGQKVAVRPKD
;
A
#
# COMPACT_ATOMS: atom_id res chain seq x y z
N VAL A 1 -5.43 -0.06 -26.20
CA VAL A 1 -5.07 0.28 -24.84
C VAL A 1 -5.38 1.74 -24.61
N TYR A 2 -5.76 2.10 -23.38
CA TYR A 2 -6.04 3.48 -22.97
C TYR A 2 -5.15 3.84 -21.79
N LEU A 3 -4.60 5.04 -21.79
CA LEU A 3 -3.85 5.62 -20.70
C LEU A 3 -4.68 6.75 -20.08
N TYR A 4 -4.76 6.76 -18.74
CA TYR A 4 -5.41 7.81 -17.97
C TYR A 4 -4.38 8.46 -17.06
N TRP A 5 -4.47 9.80 -16.87
CA TRP A 5 -3.52 10.52 -16.04
C TRP A 5 -4.17 11.69 -15.33
N GLY A 6 -3.67 11.96 -14.12
CA GLY A 6 -4.07 13.13 -13.37
C GLY A 6 -3.41 14.40 -13.92
N THR A 7 -4.16 15.49 -13.89
CA THR A 7 -3.68 16.82 -14.29
C THR A 7 -3.36 17.71 -13.10
N TRP A 8 -3.56 17.20 -11.89
CA TRP A 8 -3.31 17.92 -10.65
C TRP A 8 -1.85 18.39 -10.55
N GLY A 9 -1.64 19.58 -10.03
CA GLY A 9 -0.30 20.19 -9.94
C GLY A 9 0.07 21.03 -11.14
N ILE A 10 -0.47 20.73 -12.34
CA ILE A 10 -0.35 21.56 -13.53
C ILE A 10 -1.67 22.30 -13.78
N TYR A 11 -2.78 21.55 -13.76
CA TYR A 11 -4.13 22.04 -14.01
C TYR A 11 -5.08 21.55 -12.90
N PRO A 12 -5.10 22.20 -11.73
CA PRO A 12 -6.01 21.85 -10.64
C PRO A 12 -7.47 21.94 -11.09
N ASN A 13 -8.29 20.96 -10.68
CA ASN A 13 -9.74 20.91 -10.96
C ASN A 13 -10.14 20.86 -12.44
N HIS A 14 -9.24 20.52 -13.35
CA HIS A 14 -9.57 20.35 -14.77
C HIS A 14 -10.17 18.98 -15.07
N GLY A 15 -9.74 17.92 -14.39
CA GLY A 15 -10.21 16.57 -14.59
C GLY A 15 -9.09 15.60 -14.93
N CYS A 16 -9.43 14.53 -15.65
CA CYS A 16 -8.55 13.42 -15.98
C CYS A 16 -8.25 13.43 -17.49
N GLY A 17 -6.97 13.44 -17.86
CA GLY A 17 -6.57 13.18 -19.23
C GLY A 17 -6.77 11.71 -19.59
N VAL A 18 -7.18 11.42 -20.84
CA VAL A 18 -7.24 10.06 -21.37
C VAL A 18 -6.79 10.04 -22.83
N GLY A 19 -6.02 9.02 -23.20
CA GLY A 19 -5.60 8.81 -24.56
C GLY A 19 -5.67 7.34 -24.99
N LYS A 20 -6.06 7.12 -26.24
CA LYS A 20 -5.99 5.80 -26.90
C LYS A 20 -4.60 5.63 -27.48
N LEU A 21 -3.83 4.70 -26.90
CA LEU A 21 -2.48 4.39 -27.36
C LEU A 21 -2.50 3.65 -28.70
N ASN A 22 -1.56 3.97 -29.58
CA ASN A 22 -1.21 3.19 -30.75
C ASN A 22 -0.52 1.87 -30.34
N LEU A 23 -0.29 0.97 -31.30
CA LEU A 23 0.36 -0.32 -31.06
C LEU A 23 1.81 -0.17 -30.59
N ASP A 24 2.46 0.95 -30.89
CA ASP A 24 3.81 1.28 -30.42
C ASP A 24 3.88 1.59 -28.91
N MET A 25 2.71 1.76 -28.27
CA MET A 25 2.58 2.12 -26.85
C MET A 25 3.31 3.42 -26.43
N LYS A 26 3.62 4.28 -27.40
CA LYS A 26 4.37 5.54 -27.21
C LYS A 26 3.63 6.76 -27.75
N SER A 27 2.71 6.56 -28.67
CA SER A 27 1.93 7.63 -29.28
C SER A 27 0.43 7.39 -29.11
N PHE A 28 -0.36 8.46 -29.25
CA PHE A 28 -1.80 8.41 -29.15
C PHE A 28 -2.45 8.51 -30.53
N SER A 29 -3.48 7.71 -30.77
CA SER A 29 -4.36 7.87 -31.92
C SER A 29 -5.49 8.86 -31.66
N ASP A 30 -5.83 9.07 -30.40
CA ASP A 30 -6.88 9.97 -29.94
C ASP A 30 -6.66 10.36 -28.48
N THR A 31 -6.96 11.61 -28.11
CA THR A 31 -6.84 12.12 -26.74
C THR A 31 -8.00 13.04 -26.40
N THR A 32 -8.42 13.03 -25.14
CA THR A 32 -9.42 13.97 -24.62
C THR A 32 -9.23 14.23 -23.15
N LEU A 33 -9.87 15.26 -22.65
CA LEU A 33 -10.01 15.55 -21.24
C LEU A 33 -11.40 15.12 -20.77
N ILE A 34 -11.46 14.30 -19.72
CA ILE A 34 -12.67 14.05 -18.96
C ILE A 34 -12.78 15.16 -17.93
N PRO A 35 -13.69 16.13 -18.12
CA PRO A 35 -13.72 17.35 -17.28
C PRO A 35 -14.24 17.05 -15.87
N ASN A 36 -13.88 17.90 -14.93
CA ASN A 36 -14.31 17.78 -13.53
C ASN A 36 -15.84 17.86 -13.34
N THR A 37 -16.58 18.39 -14.33
CA THR A 37 -18.05 18.33 -14.35
C THR A 37 -18.63 16.93 -14.54
N GLN A 38 -17.84 15.97 -15.04
CA GLN A 38 -18.19 14.55 -15.19
C GLN A 38 -17.61 13.68 -14.08
N ILE A 39 -16.54 14.13 -13.44
CA ILE A 39 -15.78 13.42 -12.40
C ILE A 39 -15.48 14.37 -11.24
N THR A 40 -16.50 14.77 -10.55
CA THR A 40 -16.47 15.80 -9.50
C THR A 40 -15.35 15.54 -8.49
N ASP A 41 -14.58 16.60 -8.18
CA ASP A 41 -13.49 16.59 -7.20
C ASP A 41 -12.41 15.54 -7.54
N PHE A 42 -12.12 15.35 -8.83
CA PHE A 42 -11.04 14.47 -9.28
C PHE A 42 -9.70 15.02 -8.80
N PHE A 43 -8.93 14.17 -8.13
CA PHE A 43 -7.58 14.50 -7.68
C PHE A 43 -6.53 13.63 -8.38
N GLU A 44 -6.60 12.31 -8.22
CA GLU A 44 -5.60 11.39 -8.77
C GLU A 44 -6.08 9.94 -8.86
N ALA A 45 -5.17 9.03 -9.22
CA ALA A 45 -5.37 7.58 -9.25
C ALA A 45 -6.58 7.14 -10.08
N PRO A 46 -6.72 7.57 -11.34
CA PRO A 46 -7.78 7.07 -12.21
C PRO A 46 -7.57 5.59 -12.51
N TYR A 47 -8.62 4.80 -12.34
CA TYR A 47 -8.65 3.39 -12.71
C TYR A 47 -9.92 3.08 -13.48
N VAL A 48 -9.80 2.49 -14.67
CA VAL A 48 -10.95 2.19 -15.52
C VAL A 48 -11.10 0.70 -15.77
N PHE A 49 -12.29 0.20 -15.56
CA PHE A 49 -12.66 -1.17 -15.92
C PHE A 49 -14.03 -1.23 -16.60
N LYS A 50 -14.30 -2.35 -17.29
CA LYS A 50 -15.59 -2.58 -17.94
C LYS A 50 -16.30 -3.75 -17.29
N ARG A 51 -17.60 -3.58 -16.97
CA ARG A 51 -18.47 -4.62 -16.46
C ARG A 51 -19.85 -4.48 -17.13
N ASN A 52 -20.38 -5.56 -17.69
CA ASN A 52 -21.72 -5.62 -18.30
C ASN A 52 -21.98 -4.46 -19.27
N GLY A 53 -21.01 -4.14 -20.14
CA GLY A 53 -21.14 -3.06 -21.13
C GLY A 53 -20.87 -1.64 -20.59
N ILE A 54 -20.81 -1.44 -19.28
CA ILE A 54 -20.59 -0.15 -18.61
C ILE A 54 -19.10 0.01 -18.32
N TYR A 55 -18.53 1.17 -18.61
CA TYR A 55 -17.20 1.60 -18.18
C TYR A 55 -17.31 2.35 -16.86
N TYR A 56 -16.50 1.94 -15.89
CA TYR A 56 -16.41 2.55 -14.57
C TYR A 56 -15.05 3.24 -14.47
N LEU A 57 -15.05 4.54 -14.30
CA LEU A 57 -13.87 5.32 -13.95
C LEU A 57 -13.93 5.57 -12.46
N THR A 58 -13.10 4.88 -11.70
CA THR A 58 -12.91 5.10 -10.27
C THR A 58 -11.66 5.96 -10.06
N TYR A 59 -11.64 6.82 -9.04
CA TYR A 59 -10.56 7.76 -8.81
C TYR A 59 -10.53 8.23 -7.35
N SER A 60 -9.42 8.83 -6.95
CA SER A 60 -9.26 9.40 -5.62
C SER A 60 -9.57 10.90 -5.61
N SER A 61 -10.20 11.33 -4.52
CA SER A 61 -10.57 12.71 -4.22
C SER A 61 -10.14 13.11 -2.82
N GLY A 62 -10.16 14.39 -2.52
CA GLY A 62 -9.73 14.95 -1.24
C GLY A 62 -8.22 15.00 -1.11
N SER A 63 -7.72 15.20 0.10
CA SER A 63 -6.29 15.29 0.39
C SER A 63 -5.74 13.93 0.82
N CYS A 64 -4.71 13.44 0.14
CA CYS A 64 -4.02 12.21 0.51
C CYS A 64 -3.25 12.32 1.85
N HIS A 65 -3.28 13.49 2.50
CA HIS A 65 -2.58 13.75 3.76
C HIS A 65 -3.47 13.67 5.00
N ASP A 66 -4.79 13.52 4.83
CA ASP A 66 -5.76 13.58 5.91
C ASP A 66 -6.98 12.67 5.68
N ASN A 67 -7.98 12.78 6.54
CA ASN A 67 -9.20 11.96 6.54
C ASN A 67 -10.18 12.28 5.39
N THR A 68 -9.91 13.31 4.60
CA THR A 68 -10.76 13.69 3.46
C THR A 68 -10.49 12.83 2.22
N TYR A 69 -9.38 12.08 2.20
CA TYR A 69 -9.05 11.21 1.07
C TYR A 69 -10.06 10.08 0.95
N ARG A 70 -10.53 9.83 -0.27
CA ARG A 70 -11.64 8.92 -0.54
C ARG A 70 -11.64 8.44 -1.98
N VAL A 71 -12.41 7.39 -2.27
CA VAL A 71 -12.61 6.89 -3.63
C VAL A 71 -14.02 7.24 -4.11
N GLN A 72 -14.10 7.78 -5.31
CA GLN A 72 -15.32 8.11 -6.03
C GLN A 72 -15.33 7.41 -7.39
N TYR A 73 -16.48 7.43 -8.09
CA TYR A 73 -16.58 6.89 -9.43
C TYR A 73 -17.61 7.62 -10.31
N ALA A 74 -17.41 7.45 -11.61
CA ALA A 74 -18.35 7.84 -12.64
C ALA A 74 -18.47 6.72 -13.67
N THR A 75 -19.55 6.67 -14.42
CA THR A 75 -19.82 5.62 -15.40
C THR A 75 -20.03 6.16 -16.79
N SER A 76 -19.67 5.35 -17.81
CA SER A 76 -19.97 5.63 -19.22
C SER A 76 -20.52 4.39 -19.89
N LYS A 77 -21.60 4.56 -20.67
CA LYS A 77 -22.14 3.53 -21.56
C LYS A 77 -21.66 3.68 -23.01
N THR A 78 -21.01 4.77 -23.32
CA THR A 78 -20.53 5.10 -24.67
C THR A 78 -19.13 4.61 -24.96
N GLY A 79 -18.20 4.74 -23.99
CA GLY A 79 -16.83 4.31 -24.20
C GLY A 79 -15.87 4.61 -23.05
N PRO A 80 -14.64 4.14 -23.16
CA PRO A 80 -13.63 4.35 -22.13
C PRO A 80 -13.14 5.80 -22.03
N MET A 81 -13.34 6.60 -23.08
CA MET A 81 -13.00 8.03 -23.09
C MET A 81 -14.17 8.94 -22.68
N GLY A 82 -15.29 8.36 -22.25
CA GLY A 82 -16.48 9.08 -21.85
C GLY A 82 -17.50 9.31 -22.98
N PRO A 83 -18.49 10.20 -22.79
CA PRO A 83 -18.69 11.00 -21.56
C PRO A 83 -19.05 10.13 -20.36
N PHE A 84 -18.64 10.61 -19.17
CA PHE A 84 -18.93 9.95 -17.90
C PHE A 84 -20.01 10.69 -17.12
N THR A 85 -20.79 9.95 -16.37
CA THR A 85 -21.80 10.47 -15.43
C THR A 85 -21.34 10.16 -14.01
N PHE A 86 -21.17 11.18 -13.20
CA PHE A 86 -20.84 11.06 -11.78
C PHE A 86 -21.97 10.34 -11.04
N ALA A 87 -21.60 9.36 -10.22
CA ALA A 87 -22.59 8.59 -9.46
C ALA A 87 -23.07 9.37 -8.22
N ASP A 88 -24.36 9.27 -7.94
CA ASP A 88 -25.03 9.98 -6.86
C ASP A 88 -24.74 9.40 -5.46
N ASN A 89 -24.27 8.16 -5.40
CA ASN A 89 -23.95 7.45 -4.16
C ASN A 89 -22.46 7.53 -3.76
N ASN A 90 -21.69 8.43 -4.37
CA ASN A 90 -20.31 8.73 -3.97
C ASN A 90 -20.23 9.38 -2.58
N PRO A 91 -19.13 9.21 -1.83
CA PRO A 91 -18.00 8.33 -2.13
C PRO A 91 -18.30 6.85 -1.86
N ILE A 92 -17.65 5.95 -2.62
CA ILE A 92 -17.80 4.49 -2.40
C ILE A 92 -16.87 3.97 -1.31
N LEU A 93 -15.77 4.67 -1.01
CA LEU A 93 -14.84 4.34 0.06
C LEU A 93 -14.32 5.65 0.67
N ALA A 94 -14.40 5.78 1.98
CA ALA A 94 -13.98 6.96 2.73
C ALA A 94 -13.57 6.56 4.16
N THR A 95 -13.02 7.51 4.90
CA THR A 95 -12.77 7.38 6.35
C THR A 95 -14.05 6.97 7.06
N ASN A 96 -13.98 5.96 7.90
CA ASN A 96 -15.11 5.50 8.71
C ASN A 96 -15.34 6.39 9.94
N ALA A 97 -16.47 6.19 10.63
CA ALA A 97 -16.91 7.10 11.68
C ALA A 97 -15.98 7.14 12.91
N ASP A 98 -15.31 6.04 13.23
CA ASP A 98 -14.35 5.93 14.33
C ASP A 98 -12.89 6.20 13.91
N GLU A 99 -12.68 6.56 12.64
CA GLU A 99 -11.37 6.85 12.02
C GLU A 99 -10.35 5.70 12.11
N THR A 100 -10.79 4.47 12.37
CA THR A 100 -9.92 3.30 12.33
C THR A 100 -9.55 2.89 10.91
N ILE A 101 -10.37 3.28 9.92
CA ILE A 101 -10.03 3.29 8.49
C ILE A 101 -9.90 4.76 8.10
N HIS A 102 -8.68 5.25 8.00
CA HIS A 102 -8.40 6.67 7.83
C HIS A 102 -7.74 6.95 6.48
N GLY A 103 -8.27 7.94 5.75
CA GLY A 103 -7.74 8.41 4.47
C GLY A 103 -7.56 7.31 3.41
N PRO A 104 -8.56 6.43 3.16
CA PRO A 104 -8.42 5.36 2.18
C PRO A 104 -8.47 5.90 0.76
N GLY A 105 -7.58 5.42 -0.12
CA GLY A 105 -7.56 5.83 -1.51
C GLY A 105 -6.44 5.22 -2.33
N HIS A 106 -6.11 5.84 -3.47
CA HIS A 106 -5.08 5.44 -4.43
C HIS A 106 -5.16 3.95 -4.77
N HIS A 107 -6.35 3.56 -5.20
CA HIS A 107 -6.82 2.19 -5.32
C HIS A 107 -6.56 1.58 -6.70
N SER A 108 -6.73 0.29 -6.78
CA SER A 108 -6.94 -0.49 -8.00
C SER A 108 -8.05 -1.49 -7.81
N ILE A 109 -8.59 -2.05 -8.90
CA ILE A 109 -9.64 -3.06 -8.85
C ILE A 109 -9.08 -4.39 -9.34
N LEU A 110 -9.22 -5.41 -8.49
CA LEU A 110 -8.90 -6.79 -8.82
C LEU A 110 -10.19 -7.53 -9.15
N LYS A 111 -10.21 -8.24 -10.28
CA LYS A 111 -11.28 -9.18 -10.63
C LYS A 111 -10.75 -10.61 -10.48
N GLU A 112 -11.46 -11.43 -9.70
CA GLU A 112 -11.17 -12.85 -9.55
C GLU A 112 -12.46 -13.66 -9.77
N GLY A 113 -12.52 -14.39 -10.90
CA GLY A 113 -13.77 -15.01 -11.34
C GLY A 113 -14.84 -13.96 -11.62
N ASP A 114 -15.98 -14.07 -10.93
CA ASP A 114 -17.07 -13.10 -10.99
C ASP A 114 -17.04 -12.05 -9.88
N ASP A 115 -16.12 -12.21 -8.93
CA ASP A 115 -15.95 -11.29 -7.80
C ASP A 115 -15.03 -10.15 -8.13
N TYR A 116 -15.31 -8.99 -7.53
CA TYR A 116 -14.48 -7.79 -7.61
C TYR A 116 -14.02 -7.39 -6.22
N TYR A 117 -12.80 -6.86 -6.16
CA TYR A 117 -12.17 -6.38 -4.95
C TYR A 117 -11.53 -5.04 -5.21
N ILE A 118 -11.60 -4.14 -4.24
CA ILE A 118 -10.85 -2.89 -4.24
C ILE A 118 -9.63 -3.06 -3.37
N VAL A 119 -8.44 -2.80 -3.95
CA VAL A 119 -7.16 -2.78 -3.23
C VAL A 119 -6.77 -1.32 -3.10
N TYR A 120 -6.48 -0.85 -1.90
CA TYR A 120 -6.26 0.55 -1.62
C TYR A 120 -5.23 0.73 -0.50
N HIS A 121 -4.75 1.95 -0.29
CA HIS A 121 -4.03 2.26 0.93
C HIS A 121 -4.95 2.93 1.95
N ARG A 122 -4.59 2.81 3.22
CA ARG A 122 -5.11 3.59 4.34
C ARG A 122 -3.93 4.09 5.19
N HIS A 123 -4.16 5.11 5.99
CA HIS A 123 -3.14 5.56 6.92
C HIS A 123 -2.98 4.58 8.10
N ASN A 124 -1.81 4.56 8.71
CA ASN A 124 -1.55 3.79 9.94
C ASN A 124 -2.28 4.40 11.15
N ILE A 125 -2.34 3.67 12.25
CA ILE A 125 -2.90 4.09 13.52
C ILE A 125 -1.79 4.04 14.58
N PRO A 126 -1.52 5.15 15.31
CA PRO A 126 -2.04 6.50 15.11
C PRO A 126 -1.59 7.10 13.78
N GLN A 127 -2.38 8.01 13.23
CA GLN A 127 -2.10 8.59 11.92
C GLN A 127 -0.77 9.36 11.94
N SER A 128 0.10 9.01 11.02
CA SER A 128 1.34 9.73 10.81
C SER A 128 1.09 11.12 10.22
N THR A 129 1.97 12.06 10.54
CA THR A 129 1.90 13.41 9.98
C THR A 129 1.83 13.36 8.46
N ARG A 130 0.80 14.01 7.90
CA ARG A 130 0.52 14.06 6.45
C ARG A 130 0.33 12.68 5.80
N GLY A 131 -0.14 11.68 6.54
CA GLY A 131 -0.37 10.34 6.01
C GLY A 131 0.88 9.73 5.36
N MET A 132 2.05 9.94 5.93
CA MET A 132 3.32 9.45 5.38
C MET A 132 3.47 7.94 5.49
N HIS A 133 2.88 7.32 6.52
CA HIS A 133 2.83 5.87 6.65
C HIS A 133 1.49 5.36 6.15
N ARG A 134 1.53 4.52 5.14
CA ARG A 134 0.35 3.97 4.47
C ARG A 134 0.43 2.45 4.44
N GLN A 135 -0.69 1.82 4.70
CA GLN A 135 -0.83 0.38 4.74
C GLN A 135 -1.75 -0.10 3.64
N VAL A 136 -1.41 -1.23 3.03
CA VAL A 136 -2.27 -1.85 2.02
C VAL A 136 -3.49 -2.47 2.68
N ALA A 137 -4.65 -2.24 2.11
CA ALA A 137 -5.90 -2.87 2.49
C ALA A 137 -6.66 -3.35 1.24
N ALA A 138 -7.57 -4.29 1.44
CA ALA A 138 -8.42 -4.78 0.35
C ALA A 138 -9.76 -5.26 0.93
N ASP A 139 -10.85 -4.93 0.24
CA ASP A 139 -12.20 -5.34 0.59
C ASP A 139 -13.00 -5.70 -0.68
N ARG A 140 -14.16 -6.34 -0.52
CA ARG A 140 -15.02 -6.67 -1.66
C ARG A 140 -15.62 -5.41 -2.27
N LEU A 141 -15.68 -5.38 -3.60
CA LEU A 141 -16.40 -4.38 -4.36
C LEU A 141 -17.71 -5.02 -4.89
N VAL A 142 -18.83 -4.53 -4.40
CA VAL A 142 -20.15 -5.09 -4.67
C VAL A 142 -20.95 -4.15 -5.56
N PHE A 143 -21.78 -4.71 -6.42
CA PHE A 143 -22.65 -3.96 -7.32
C PHE A 143 -24.11 -4.31 -7.03
N ASP A 144 -25.01 -3.34 -7.17
CA ASP A 144 -26.44 -3.59 -7.18
C ASP A 144 -26.93 -4.11 -8.56
N ASP A 145 -28.21 -4.38 -8.67
CA ASP A 145 -28.82 -4.91 -9.89
C ASP A 145 -28.78 -3.91 -11.05
N GLU A 146 -28.74 -2.61 -10.78
CA GLU A 146 -28.60 -1.53 -11.77
C GLU A 146 -27.13 -1.31 -12.17
N GLY A 147 -26.21 -1.99 -11.53
CA GLY A 147 -24.77 -1.90 -11.78
C GLY A 147 -24.08 -0.75 -11.06
N ARG A 148 -24.70 -0.11 -10.05
CA ARG A 148 -24.03 0.89 -9.22
C ARG A 148 -23.09 0.19 -8.25
N ILE A 149 -21.92 0.77 -8.02
CA ILE A 149 -21.02 0.29 -6.98
C ILE A 149 -21.60 0.65 -5.62
N LEU A 150 -21.81 -0.34 -4.75
CA LEU A 150 -22.22 -0.10 -3.38
C LEU A 150 -21.08 0.46 -2.53
N LYS A 151 -21.39 1.10 -1.40
CA LYS A 151 -20.39 1.51 -0.44
C LYS A 151 -19.57 0.30 0.00
N VAL A 152 -18.26 0.47 0.01
CA VAL A 152 -17.31 -0.57 0.44
C VAL A 152 -17.36 -0.66 1.97
N GLU A 153 -17.65 -1.86 2.47
CA GLU A 153 -17.55 -2.19 3.89
C GLU A 153 -16.07 -2.39 4.25
N ALA A 154 -15.37 -1.27 4.40
CA ALA A 154 -13.94 -1.28 4.68
C ALA A 154 -13.64 -1.95 6.02
N SER A 155 -12.66 -2.86 6.05
CA SER A 155 -12.38 -3.70 7.20
C SER A 155 -10.89 -3.82 7.52
N HIS A 156 -10.57 -4.18 8.77
CA HIS A 156 -9.23 -4.60 9.15
C HIS A 156 -8.96 -6.06 8.79
N LYS A 157 -10.00 -6.85 8.60
CA LYS A 157 -9.92 -8.27 8.25
C LYS A 157 -9.43 -8.49 6.82
N GLY A 158 -9.75 -7.56 5.90
CA GLY A 158 -9.45 -7.68 4.48
C GLY A 158 -10.20 -8.83 3.81
N ILE A 159 -9.72 -9.24 2.65
CA ILE A 159 -10.35 -10.24 1.77
C ILE A 159 -9.90 -11.67 2.04
N GLY A 160 -8.90 -11.86 2.88
CA GLY A 160 -8.34 -13.18 3.15
C GLY A 160 -7.69 -13.82 1.91
N TYR A 161 -7.84 -15.13 1.77
CA TYR A 161 -7.36 -15.86 0.60
C TYR A 161 -8.42 -15.91 -0.49
N LEU A 162 -8.07 -15.47 -1.70
CA LEU A 162 -9.00 -15.46 -2.86
C LEU A 162 -9.31 -16.87 -3.39
N GLN A 163 -8.41 -17.81 -3.19
CA GLN A 163 -8.68 -19.21 -3.55
C GLN A 163 -9.61 -19.84 -2.52
N LYS A 164 -10.51 -20.75 -3.00
CA LYS A 164 -11.55 -21.42 -2.19
C LYS A 164 -11.04 -22.19 -0.97
N ASN A 165 -9.75 -22.41 -0.84
CA ASN A 165 -9.17 -23.03 0.33
C ASN A 165 -9.00 -21.96 1.41
N THR A 166 -9.81 -22.05 2.43
CA THR A 166 -9.58 -21.41 3.72
C THR A 166 -8.11 -21.50 4.09
N ASN A 167 -7.54 -20.43 4.68
CA ASN A 167 -6.16 -20.48 5.15
C ASN A 167 -5.93 -21.75 5.98
N PRO A 168 -5.25 -22.78 5.43
CA PRO A 168 -5.05 -24.03 6.15
C PRO A 168 -4.07 -23.85 7.34
N TYR A 169 -3.45 -22.68 7.43
CA TYR A 169 -2.42 -22.35 8.43
C TYR A 169 -2.77 -21.05 9.13
N PRO A 170 -3.69 -21.10 10.13
CA PRO A 170 -4.07 -19.91 10.89
C PRO A 170 -2.87 -19.35 11.66
N ASN A 171 -2.86 -18.01 11.84
CA ASN A 171 -1.90 -17.35 12.70
C ASN A 171 -2.07 -17.80 14.16
N LEU A 172 -1.06 -18.47 14.67
CA LEU A 172 -1.07 -19.05 16.03
C LEU A 172 -0.99 -17.99 17.14
N LEU A 173 -0.53 -16.78 16.80
CA LEU A 173 -0.32 -15.70 17.76
C LEU A 173 -1.54 -14.81 17.94
N LEU A 174 -2.48 -14.83 17.00
CA LEU A 174 -3.66 -13.97 17.03
C LEU A 174 -4.47 -14.17 18.32
N GLY A 175 -4.70 -13.07 19.05
CA GLY A 175 -5.48 -13.06 20.29
C GLY A 175 -4.80 -13.77 21.47
N LYS A 176 -3.49 -13.97 21.42
CA LYS A 176 -2.70 -14.57 22.51
C LYS A 176 -2.27 -13.50 23.51
N LYS A 177 -1.84 -13.96 24.71
CA LYS A 177 -1.23 -13.08 25.69
C LYS A 177 0.16 -12.70 25.22
N VAL A 178 0.47 -11.41 25.28
CA VAL A 178 1.75 -10.86 24.86
C VAL A 178 2.30 -9.95 25.93
N ARG A 179 3.62 -9.86 26.02
CA ARG A 179 4.36 -8.90 26.81
C ARG A 179 5.62 -8.48 26.08
N ALA A 180 6.17 -7.34 26.42
CA ALA A 180 7.40 -6.85 25.83
C ALA A 180 8.31 -6.26 26.93
N SER A 181 9.57 -6.06 26.58
CA SER A 181 10.55 -5.38 27.45
C SER A 181 10.12 -3.95 27.77
N SER A 182 9.57 -3.27 26.77
CA SER A 182 9.04 -1.91 26.85
C SER A 182 8.04 -1.61 25.75
N TYR A 183 7.34 -0.48 25.84
CA TYR A 183 6.61 0.13 24.73
C TYR A 183 6.65 1.66 24.87
N TYR A 184 6.55 2.35 23.73
CA TYR A 184 6.77 3.79 23.69
C TYR A 184 5.69 4.58 24.43
N ASN A 185 4.41 4.28 24.17
CA ASN A 185 3.22 4.79 24.85
C ASN A 185 2.02 3.89 24.51
N GLU A 186 0.81 4.26 24.96
CA GLU A 186 -0.42 3.47 24.78
C GLU A 186 -0.86 3.31 23.31
N ASP A 187 -0.33 4.12 22.38
CA ASP A 187 -0.59 3.99 20.94
C ASP A 187 0.28 2.92 20.27
N PHE A 188 1.23 2.32 21.00
CA PHE A 188 2.24 1.39 20.46
C PHE A 188 2.46 0.17 21.35
N VAL A 189 1.39 -0.35 21.92
CA VAL A 189 1.42 -1.48 22.86
C VAL A 189 1.78 -2.82 22.18
N PRO A 190 2.30 -3.82 22.93
CA PRO A 190 2.71 -5.10 22.36
C PRO A 190 1.62 -5.87 21.61
N GLU A 191 0.37 -5.70 22.01
CA GLU A 191 -0.81 -6.34 21.42
C GLU A 191 -0.94 -6.03 19.94
N TYR A 192 -0.51 -4.85 19.51
CA TYR A 192 -0.56 -4.40 18.13
C TYR A 192 0.38 -5.17 17.18
N ALA A 193 1.40 -5.84 17.72
CA ALA A 193 2.23 -6.72 16.90
C ALA A 193 1.55 -8.05 16.56
N ILE A 194 0.47 -8.44 17.24
CA ILE A 194 -0.19 -9.74 17.09
C ILE A 194 -1.70 -9.64 16.85
N ASP A 195 -2.22 -8.47 16.53
CA ASP A 195 -3.66 -8.20 16.30
C ASP A 195 -4.11 -8.50 14.86
N ASP A 196 -3.18 -8.86 13.98
CA ASP A 196 -3.40 -9.11 12.54
C ASP A 196 -3.86 -7.87 11.76
N ASN A 197 -3.62 -6.68 12.32
CA ASN A 197 -3.92 -5.39 11.73
C ASN A 197 -2.62 -4.67 11.30
N ASN A 198 -2.35 -4.58 10.02
CA ASN A 198 -1.13 -3.92 9.53
C ASN A 198 -1.14 -2.38 9.63
N ALA A 199 -2.16 -1.78 10.21
CA ALA A 199 -2.22 -0.33 10.46
C ALA A 199 -1.76 0.04 11.88
N THR A 200 -1.64 -0.92 12.78
CA THR A 200 -1.15 -0.76 14.16
C THR A 200 0.23 -1.39 14.31
N LEU A 201 1.06 -0.90 15.22
CA LEU A 201 2.38 -1.49 15.45
C LEU A 201 2.77 -1.41 16.94
N TRP A 202 3.52 -2.40 17.38
CA TRP A 202 4.29 -2.27 18.60
C TRP A 202 5.58 -1.51 18.34
N ARG A 203 5.87 -0.50 19.18
CA ARG A 203 7.14 0.21 19.17
C ARG A 203 7.77 0.18 20.55
N PRO A 204 8.96 -0.38 20.71
CA PRO A 204 9.69 -0.33 21.98
C PRO A 204 10.11 1.10 22.31
N ARG A 205 10.38 1.34 23.60
CA ARG A 205 10.76 2.66 24.11
C ARG A 205 12.16 3.07 23.72
N THR A 206 13.06 2.09 23.55
CA THR A 206 14.47 2.36 23.27
C THR A 206 14.89 1.89 21.88
N CYS A 207 16.06 2.31 21.46
CA CYS A 207 16.70 1.85 20.21
C CYS A 207 17.72 0.73 20.47
N GLY A 208 17.81 0.24 21.71
CA GLY A 208 18.69 -0.85 22.10
C GLY A 208 18.07 -2.23 21.89
N GLU A 209 18.58 -3.19 22.66
CA GLU A 209 18.02 -4.53 22.66
C GLU A 209 16.65 -4.51 23.34
N GLU A 210 15.63 -4.98 22.61
CA GLU A 210 14.25 -5.02 23.06
C GLU A 210 13.60 -6.34 22.63
N TRP A 211 12.64 -6.85 23.39
CA TRP A 211 12.00 -8.12 23.07
C TRP A 211 10.48 -8.05 23.21
N ILE A 212 9.83 -8.93 22.45
CA ILE A 212 8.41 -9.25 22.55
C ILE A 212 8.23 -10.76 22.73
N GLU A 213 7.34 -11.15 23.64
CA GLU A 213 7.10 -12.54 24.01
C GLU A 213 5.60 -12.85 24.00
N VAL A 214 5.24 -13.96 23.36
CA VAL A 214 3.86 -14.42 23.23
C VAL A 214 3.67 -15.76 23.94
N ASP A 215 2.66 -15.85 24.83
CA ASP A 215 2.20 -17.11 25.44
C ASP A 215 1.08 -17.72 24.61
N LEU A 216 1.36 -18.81 23.90
CA LEU A 216 0.40 -19.56 23.09
C LEU A 216 -0.68 -20.25 23.96
N GLY A 217 -0.54 -20.22 25.29
CA GLY A 217 -1.46 -20.84 26.26
C GLY A 217 -1.29 -22.35 26.42
N LYS A 218 -0.74 -23.03 25.41
CA LYS A 218 -0.47 -24.49 25.44
C LYS A 218 0.70 -24.83 24.53
N LYS A 219 1.28 -26.03 24.75
CA LYS A 219 2.30 -26.58 23.85
C LYS A 219 1.74 -26.70 22.42
N THR A 220 2.36 -25.99 21.50
CA THR A 220 1.95 -25.87 20.08
C THR A 220 3.15 -26.13 19.17
N SER A 221 2.93 -26.76 18.02
CA SER A 221 3.96 -26.91 17.01
C SER A 221 4.08 -25.64 16.19
N ILE A 222 5.30 -25.14 16.03
CA ILE A 222 5.64 -23.95 15.22
C ILE A 222 6.62 -24.40 14.15
N THR A 223 6.36 -24.04 12.89
CA THR A 223 7.26 -24.34 11.77
C THR A 223 7.71 -23.11 11.02
N ARG A 224 7.02 -21.98 11.18
CA ARG A 224 7.34 -20.73 10.52
C ARG A 224 6.99 -19.55 11.43
N VAL A 225 7.81 -18.49 11.33
CA VAL A 225 7.55 -17.18 11.96
C VAL A 225 7.75 -16.13 10.88
N TRP A 226 6.81 -15.18 10.81
CA TRP A 226 6.89 -14.01 9.94
C TRP A 226 6.92 -12.77 10.80
N THR A 227 7.88 -11.89 10.52
CA THR A 227 8.04 -10.62 11.23
C THR A 227 8.03 -9.48 10.22
N GLN A 228 7.02 -8.62 10.30
CA GLN A 228 6.92 -7.42 9.51
C GLN A 228 7.38 -6.24 10.35
N PHE A 229 8.63 -5.84 10.15
CA PHE A 229 9.21 -4.66 10.82
C PHE A 229 8.69 -3.37 10.21
N GLU A 230 8.87 -2.25 10.92
CA GLU A 230 8.36 -0.93 10.53
C GLU A 230 8.88 -0.49 9.15
N HIS A 231 10.17 -0.65 8.88
CA HIS A 231 10.80 -0.20 7.65
C HIS A 231 11.16 -1.39 6.74
N ALA A 232 10.34 -1.64 5.73
CA ALA A 232 10.46 -2.77 4.83
C ALA A 232 11.78 -2.79 4.02
N THR A 233 12.41 -1.63 3.84
CA THR A 233 13.64 -1.45 3.05
C THR A 233 14.92 -1.50 3.89
N SER A 234 14.80 -1.60 5.22
CA SER A 234 15.93 -1.71 6.14
C SER A 234 16.08 -3.13 6.66
N PHE A 235 17.31 -3.56 6.92
CA PHE A 235 17.53 -4.83 7.60
C PHE A 235 17.38 -4.67 9.12
N TYR A 236 16.95 -5.75 9.76
CA TYR A 236 16.88 -5.90 11.21
C TYR A 236 17.67 -7.10 11.66
N GLN A 237 18.31 -6.97 12.81
CA GLN A 237 19.06 -8.04 13.47
C GLN A 237 18.26 -8.50 14.70
N TYR A 238 18.00 -9.80 14.77
CA TYR A 238 17.12 -10.34 15.81
C TYR A 238 17.36 -11.82 16.06
N LEU A 239 16.85 -12.30 17.20
CA LEU A 239 16.86 -13.69 17.61
C LEU A 239 15.41 -14.12 17.87
N ILE A 240 15.02 -15.28 17.36
CA ILE A 240 13.75 -15.91 17.71
C ILE A 240 14.04 -17.14 18.54
N GLU A 241 13.41 -17.21 19.70
CA GLU A 241 13.53 -18.31 20.65
C GLU A 241 12.16 -18.85 21.02
N THR A 242 12.14 -20.11 21.44
CA THR A 242 10.95 -20.80 21.90
C THR A 242 11.20 -21.48 23.23
N SER A 243 10.13 -21.60 24.04
CA SER A 243 10.21 -22.24 25.35
C SER A 243 8.93 -23.01 25.69
N LEU A 244 9.06 -24.03 26.54
CA LEU A 244 7.91 -24.76 27.12
C LEU A 244 7.43 -24.14 28.44
N ASP A 245 8.33 -23.56 29.20
CA ASP A 245 8.10 -23.10 30.59
C ASP A 245 8.35 -21.61 30.82
N GLY A 246 8.86 -20.90 29.79
CA GLY A 246 9.23 -19.50 29.84
C GLY A 246 10.53 -19.21 30.60
N LYS A 247 11.32 -20.26 30.91
CA LYS A 247 12.61 -20.17 31.63
C LYS A 247 13.75 -20.66 30.77
N GLU A 248 13.62 -21.87 30.25
CA GLU A 248 14.61 -22.48 29.34
C GLU A 248 14.23 -22.17 27.89
N TRP A 249 15.14 -21.54 27.16
CA TRP A 249 14.91 -21.06 25.80
C TRP A 249 15.77 -21.81 24.78
N THR A 250 15.18 -22.15 23.66
CA THR A 250 15.85 -22.79 22.53
C THR A 250 15.72 -21.89 21.31
N VAL A 251 16.83 -21.69 20.61
CA VAL A 251 16.87 -20.90 19.39
C VAL A 251 16.01 -21.54 18.30
N PHE A 252 15.06 -20.78 17.77
CA PHE A 252 14.27 -21.13 16.58
C PHE A 252 14.91 -20.58 15.31
N SER A 253 15.35 -19.30 15.32
CA SER A 253 16.07 -18.64 14.24
C SER A 253 17.02 -17.60 14.79
N ASP A 254 18.26 -17.57 14.31
CA ASP A 254 19.25 -16.57 14.66
C ASP A 254 19.56 -15.68 13.47
N ARG A 255 19.09 -14.45 13.53
CA ARG A 255 19.28 -13.39 12.54
C ARG A 255 20.15 -12.23 13.07
N ARG A 256 20.93 -12.43 14.12
CA ARG A 256 21.76 -11.38 14.71
C ARG A 256 22.86 -10.85 13.79
N ALA A 257 23.23 -11.63 12.77
CA ALA A 257 24.16 -11.21 11.73
C ALA A 257 23.47 -10.85 10.40
N ASN A 258 22.15 -10.65 10.39
CA ASN A 258 21.39 -10.35 9.18
C ASN A 258 21.74 -8.98 8.60
N THR A 259 21.87 -8.93 7.27
CA THR A 259 22.08 -7.71 6.48
C THR A 259 21.09 -7.60 5.31
N GLN A 260 20.05 -8.43 5.30
CA GLN A 260 19.02 -8.43 4.26
C GLN A 260 17.74 -7.80 4.77
N ALA A 261 17.19 -6.87 4.00
CA ALA A 261 15.86 -6.35 4.23
C ALA A 261 14.78 -7.34 3.79
N GLY A 262 13.60 -7.24 4.40
CA GLY A 262 12.44 -8.04 4.02
C GLY A 262 11.19 -7.62 4.77
N SER A 263 10.04 -7.73 4.11
CA SER A 263 8.75 -7.44 4.73
C SER A 263 7.66 -8.37 4.16
N PRO A 264 7.28 -9.42 4.89
CA PRO A 264 7.85 -9.83 6.17
C PRO A 264 9.22 -10.53 6.03
N MET A 265 10.02 -10.49 7.09
CA MET A 265 11.08 -11.46 7.30
C MET A 265 10.46 -12.82 7.60
N MET A 266 10.96 -13.87 6.94
CA MET A 266 10.37 -15.21 7.00
C MET A 266 11.38 -16.21 7.53
N ASP A 267 11.09 -16.77 8.70
CA ASP A 267 11.92 -17.75 9.37
C ASP A 267 11.24 -19.13 9.38
N ALA A 268 11.98 -20.17 9.03
CA ALA A 268 11.52 -21.55 9.05
C ALA A 268 12.30 -22.37 10.07
N GLY A 269 11.62 -23.28 10.74
CA GLY A 269 12.21 -24.14 11.76
C GLY A 269 11.24 -25.25 12.19
N LYS A 270 11.55 -25.92 13.28
CA LYS A 270 10.65 -26.90 13.93
C LYS A 270 10.78 -26.74 15.43
N ALA A 271 9.71 -26.35 16.08
CA ALA A 271 9.64 -26.26 17.55
C ALA A 271 8.30 -26.79 18.05
N LYS A 272 8.31 -27.29 19.30
CA LYS A 272 7.11 -27.53 20.11
C LYS A 272 7.24 -26.67 21.35
N ALA A 273 6.48 -25.60 21.43
CA ALA A 273 6.65 -24.56 22.44
C ALA A 273 5.31 -24.04 22.96
N ARG A 274 5.33 -23.45 24.15
CA ARG A 274 4.25 -22.64 24.67
C ARG A 274 4.55 -21.16 24.52
N TYR A 275 5.82 -20.79 24.59
CA TYR A 275 6.26 -19.39 24.50
C TYR A 275 7.12 -19.19 23.24
N LEU A 276 6.92 -18.06 22.59
CA LEU A 276 7.75 -17.56 21.51
C LEU A 276 8.24 -16.17 21.88
N ARG A 277 9.56 -15.92 21.80
CA ARG A 277 10.17 -14.61 22.01
C ARG A 277 10.96 -14.20 20.79
N LEU A 278 10.79 -12.95 20.38
CA LEU A 278 11.64 -12.28 19.41
C LEU A 278 12.40 -11.18 20.13
N THR A 279 13.71 -11.23 20.07
CA THR A 279 14.62 -10.22 20.62
C THR A 279 15.27 -9.46 19.47
N ILE A 280 15.05 -8.17 19.37
CA ILE A 280 15.67 -7.28 18.39
C ILE A 280 17.00 -6.84 18.96
N THR A 281 18.09 -7.06 18.22
CA THR A 281 19.47 -6.75 18.67
C THR A 281 20.11 -5.62 17.89
N GLY A 282 19.51 -5.22 16.76
CA GLY A 282 19.99 -4.11 15.93
C GLY A 282 19.19 -3.91 14.66
N ASN A 283 19.52 -2.87 13.94
CA ASN A 283 18.99 -2.58 12.61
C ASN A 283 19.99 -1.72 11.81
N GLU A 284 19.68 -1.50 10.53
CA GLU A 284 20.52 -0.73 9.62
C GLU A 284 20.70 0.73 10.03
N GLN A 285 19.72 1.31 10.68
CA GLN A 285 19.69 2.74 10.97
C GLN A 285 19.95 2.98 12.46
N ASN A 286 21.11 3.52 12.79
CA ASN A 286 21.44 3.91 14.16
C ASN A 286 20.38 4.90 14.72
N GLY A 287 19.84 4.60 15.88
CA GLY A 287 18.88 5.45 16.56
C GLY A 287 17.42 5.22 16.20
N LEU A 288 17.10 4.21 15.35
CA LEU A 288 15.73 3.74 15.18
C LEU A 288 15.40 2.61 16.17
N SER A 289 14.20 2.67 16.73
CA SER A 289 13.64 1.54 17.49
C SER A 289 13.23 0.41 16.54
N GLY A 290 13.34 -0.83 17.02
CA GLY A 290 12.88 -2.00 16.26
C GLY A 290 11.37 -2.21 16.39
N ALA A 291 10.54 -1.41 15.72
CA ALA A 291 9.09 -1.55 15.76
C ALA A 291 8.57 -2.65 14.82
N ILE A 292 7.47 -3.29 15.21
CA ILE A 292 6.88 -4.43 14.49
C ILE A 292 5.41 -4.15 14.18
N TRP A 293 5.04 -4.16 12.88
CA TRP A 293 3.65 -4.15 12.42
C TRP A 293 2.93 -5.47 12.70
N ASN A 294 3.57 -6.59 12.33
CA ASN A 294 2.98 -7.91 12.53
C ASN A 294 4.03 -8.95 12.87
N LEU A 295 3.75 -9.73 13.89
CA LEU A 295 4.43 -10.97 14.23
C LEU A 295 3.43 -12.12 14.13
N LYS A 296 3.71 -13.09 13.28
CA LYS A 296 2.84 -14.23 13.00
C LYS A 296 3.61 -15.54 13.14
N ALA A 297 2.96 -16.58 13.62
CA ALA A 297 3.52 -17.92 13.65
C ALA A 297 2.54 -18.93 13.05
N PHE A 298 3.09 -19.98 12.43
CA PHE A 298 2.29 -21.00 11.74
C PHE A 298 2.81 -22.40 12.01
N ASN A 299 1.90 -23.37 11.94
CA ASN A 299 2.24 -24.79 11.92
C ASN A 299 1.90 -25.37 10.55
N GLY A 300 2.93 -25.68 9.74
CA GLY A 300 2.77 -26.19 8.38
C GLY A 300 2.84 -25.11 7.30
N GLY A 301 2.68 -25.55 6.05
CA GLY A 301 2.79 -24.72 4.84
C GLY A 301 4.23 -24.43 4.44
N LYS A 302 4.37 -23.64 3.36
CA LYS A 302 5.64 -23.10 2.88
C LYS A 302 5.64 -21.59 3.00
N ASN A 303 6.79 -21.00 3.19
CA ASN A 303 6.91 -19.57 2.99
C ASN A 303 6.62 -19.25 1.51
N PRO A 304 5.91 -18.15 1.20
CA PRO A 304 5.88 -17.66 -0.17
C PRO A 304 7.32 -17.35 -0.61
N VAL A 305 7.56 -17.40 -1.90
CA VAL A 305 8.85 -16.96 -2.46
C VAL A 305 9.05 -15.52 -2.06
N SER A 306 10.17 -15.20 -1.41
CA SER A 306 10.48 -13.81 -1.08
C SER A 306 10.80 -13.04 -2.36
N PHE A 307 10.59 -11.72 -2.36
CA PHE A 307 10.95 -10.89 -3.50
C PHE A 307 12.46 -10.97 -3.82
N ALA A 308 13.30 -11.19 -2.82
CA ALA A 308 14.74 -11.41 -2.97
C ALA A 308 15.07 -12.76 -3.63
N ASP A 309 14.19 -13.76 -3.50
CA ASP A 309 14.34 -15.09 -4.08
C ASP A 309 13.63 -15.24 -5.44
N MET A 310 12.91 -14.21 -5.89
CA MET A 310 12.37 -14.15 -7.24
C MET A 310 13.51 -13.91 -8.22
N THR A 311 14.05 -14.97 -8.78
CA THR A 311 14.84 -14.91 -10.00
C THR A 311 13.91 -14.44 -11.12
N PHE A 312 13.88 -13.16 -11.39
CA PHE A 312 13.32 -12.65 -12.63
C PHE A 312 14.20 -13.20 -13.74
N GLY A 313 13.71 -14.21 -14.46
CA GLY A 313 14.35 -14.99 -15.49
C GLY A 313 15.63 -14.38 -16.08
N SER A 314 16.76 -14.74 -15.52
CA SER A 314 18.07 -14.31 -16.02
C SER A 314 18.62 -15.26 -17.09
N GLU A 315 17.77 -16.07 -17.68
CA GLU A 315 18.16 -16.99 -18.74
C GLU A 315 17.57 -16.62 -20.09
N SER A 316 17.75 -15.36 -20.53
CA SER A 316 18.02 -15.11 -21.93
C SER A 316 19.47 -14.68 -22.02
N THR A 317 20.32 -15.49 -22.58
CA THR A 317 21.66 -15.15 -23.04
C THR A 317 21.65 -14.14 -24.19
N GLU A 318 20.51 -13.67 -24.59
CA GLU A 318 20.31 -12.44 -25.34
C GLU A 318 20.33 -11.29 -24.34
N ALA A 319 21.31 -10.39 -24.47
CA ALA A 319 21.34 -9.12 -23.76
C ALA A 319 19.92 -8.53 -23.79
N ALA A 320 19.26 -8.50 -22.63
CA ALA A 320 17.94 -7.89 -22.53
C ALA A 320 18.04 -6.53 -23.23
N PRO A 321 17.17 -6.23 -24.22
CA PRO A 321 17.21 -4.93 -24.85
C PRO A 321 17.18 -3.93 -23.72
N GLN A 322 18.22 -3.08 -23.62
CA GLN A 322 18.26 -2.05 -22.59
C GLN A 322 16.88 -1.42 -22.61
N ARG A 323 16.07 -1.65 -21.58
CA ARG A 323 14.82 -0.94 -21.40
C ARG A 323 15.25 0.51 -21.19
N LYS A 324 15.45 1.23 -22.29
CA LYS A 324 15.39 2.69 -22.23
C LYS A 324 14.05 2.94 -21.53
N GLY A 325 14.13 3.52 -20.34
CA GLY A 325 12.94 3.82 -19.57
C GLY A 325 11.92 4.41 -20.54
N LEU A 326 10.68 3.96 -20.48
CA LEU A 326 9.58 4.56 -21.23
C LEU A 326 9.53 6.03 -20.79
N ILE A 327 10.28 6.88 -21.48
CA ILE A 327 10.15 8.32 -21.36
C ILE A 327 8.93 8.62 -22.24
N PHE A 328 7.78 8.81 -21.58
CA PHE A 328 6.64 9.41 -22.24
C PHE A 328 7.00 10.88 -22.44
N GLU A 329 7.53 11.22 -23.60
CA GLU A 329 7.50 12.61 -24.06
C GLU A 329 6.05 12.92 -24.42
N ILE A 330 5.32 13.50 -23.46
CA ILE A 330 4.04 14.12 -23.73
C ILE A 330 4.39 15.42 -24.45
N ASN A 331 4.22 15.43 -25.77
CA ASN A 331 4.42 16.63 -26.55
C ASN A 331 3.30 17.61 -26.17
N ALA A 332 3.66 18.78 -25.62
CA ALA A 332 2.70 19.81 -25.23
C ALA A 332 1.81 20.25 -26.43
N ASP A 333 2.24 19.98 -27.65
CA ASP A 333 1.52 20.26 -28.87
C ASP A 333 0.33 19.31 -29.14
N ASP A 334 0.30 18.15 -28.49
CA ASP A 334 -0.79 17.17 -28.60
C ASP A 334 -1.99 17.51 -27.70
N TYR A 335 -1.89 18.58 -26.90
CA TYR A 335 -2.92 19.05 -26.00
C TYR A 335 -3.71 20.22 -26.61
N PRO A 336 -5.06 20.21 -26.59
CA PRO A 336 -5.88 21.33 -27.09
C PRO A 336 -5.78 22.62 -26.23
N MET A 337 -4.79 22.72 -25.34
CA MET A 337 -4.64 23.82 -24.37
C MET A 337 -3.49 24.79 -24.67
N LYS A 338 -3.20 25.04 -25.94
CA LYS A 338 -2.15 25.99 -26.37
C LYS A 338 -2.22 27.36 -25.69
N GLU A 339 -3.41 27.82 -25.30
CA GLU A 339 -3.58 29.15 -24.68
C GLU A 339 -3.15 29.24 -23.20
N SER A 340 -3.18 28.13 -22.47
CA SER A 340 -2.86 28.14 -21.03
C SER A 340 -1.35 28.09 -20.77
N ILE A 341 -0.59 27.43 -21.63
CA ILE A 341 0.87 27.32 -21.52
C ILE A 341 1.55 28.65 -21.81
N SER A 342 1.06 29.41 -22.80
CA SER A 342 1.58 30.73 -23.12
C SER A 342 1.42 31.75 -21.99
N ARG A 343 0.38 31.62 -21.17
CA ARG A 343 0.17 32.47 -19.97
C ARG A 343 1.13 32.15 -18.82
N LEU A 344 1.56 30.89 -18.69
CA LEU A 344 2.53 30.48 -17.68
C LEU A 344 3.96 30.86 -18.05
N GLN A 345 4.31 30.78 -19.35
CA GLN A 345 5.63 31.18 -19.85
C GLN A 345 5.86 32.70 -19.76
N ASN A 346 4.81 33.52 -19.76
CA ASN A 346 4.90 34.95 -19.65
C ASN A 346 4.96 35.49 -18.19
N ARG A 347 4.79 34.66 -17.19
CA ARG A 347 5.12 35.03 -15.81
C ARG A 347 6.62 34.85 -15.56
N LYS A 348 7.40 35.78 -16.06
CA LYS A 348 8.82 35.97 -15.73
C LYS A 348 8.95 36.39 -14.26
N ASP A 349 8.74 35.50 -13.34
CA ASP A 349 9.24 35.63 -11.98
C ASP A 349 10.44 34.69 -11.82
N LYS A 350 11.63 35.22 -12.10
CA LYS A 350 12.91 34.50 -12.24
C LYS A 350 13.49 33.96 -10.93
N THR A 351 12.76 33.95 -9.82
CA THR A 351 13.35 33.69 -8.50
C THR A 351 12.68 32.57 -7.67
N LYS A 352 11.73 31.80 -8.20
CA LYS A 352 11.07 30.77 -7.40
C LYS A 352 11.02 29.43 -8.11
N GLY A 353 11.93 28.52 -7.77
CA GLY A 353 11.87 27.10 -8.11
C GLY A 353 11.01 26.34 -7.10
N PHE A 354 10.42 25.23 -7.53
CA PHE A 354 9.71 24.28 -6.66
C PHE A 354 10.41 22.93 -6.73
N ASN A 355 10.48 22.21 -5.61
CA ASN A 355 10.95 20.84 -5.60
C ASN A 355 9.82 19.88 -6.03
N ALA A 356 10.15 18.59 -6.17
CA ALA A 356 9.23 17.55 -6.63
C ALA A 356 7.98 17.35 -5.72
N ILE A 357 7.93 17.98 -4.57
CA ILE A 357 6.79 17.97 -3.63
C ILE A 357 6.08 19.34 -3.52
N GLY A 358 6.33 20.27 -4.45
CA GLY A 358 5.62 21.54 -4.54
C GLY A 358 6.03 22.61 -3.53
N GLN A 359 7.16 22.45 -2.83
CA GLN A 359 7.68 23.47 -1.90
C GLN A 359 8.55 24.50 -2.64
N LYS A 360 8.39 25.77 -2.31
CA LYS A 360 9.26 26.85 -2.82
C LYS A 360 10.70 26.64 -2.37
N VAL A 361 11.61 26.53 -3.33
CA VAL A 361 13.05 26.46 -3.07
C VAL A 361 13.72 27.73 -3.62
N ALA A 362 14.59 28.34 -2.83
CA ALA A 362 15.41 29.44 -3.30
C ALA A 362 16.47 28.90 -4.28
N VAL A 363 16.42 29.32 -5.52
CA VAL A 363 17.45 29.01 -6.52
C VAL A 363 18.56 30.06 -6.33
N ARG A 364 19.76 29.60 -5.92
CA ARG A 364 20.95 30.44 -6.00
C ARG A 364 21.37 30.59 -7.46
N PRO A 365 21.72 31.79 -7.94
CA PRO A 365 22.35 31.92 -9.25
C PRO A 365 23.65 31.09 -9.28
N LYS A 366 23.89 30.37 -10.36
CA LYS A 366 25.24 29.87 -10.65
C LYS A 366 26.06 31.07 -11.14
N ASP A 367 27.16 31.32 -10.46
CA ASP A 367 28.25 32.17 -10.96
C ASP A 367 28.85 31.56 -12.24
#